data_d85457878a0239c9bb5edb7b30a6c0c0
#
_entry.id   d85457878a0239c9bb5edb7b30a6c0c0
#
_cell.length_a   1.000
_cell.length_b   1.000
_cell.length_c   1.000
_cell.angle_alpha   90.00
_cell.angle_beta   90.00
_cell.angle_gamma   90.00
#
_symmetry.space_group_name_H-M   'P 1'
#
loop_
_entity.id
_entity.type
_entity.pdbx_description
1 polymer ?
#
loop_
_entity_poly.entity_id
_entity_poly.type
_entity_poly.pdbx_seq_one_letter_code
_entity_poly.pdbx_strand_id
1 'polypeptide(L)'
;IGYQTVIYKDITLQLGEVYNLNVEMSESSELLNEVIVTAAKTKFTAEKTGATTNISSAQMTQLPTVNRSISDIARLSPYANGMSFAGGDGRSTNFTIDGANFNNNFGLSSNLPGGGNPISMDAIEEVQVVVAPFDVRQTNFIGGGINAITKSGTNTFRGTAYTYYRNQDMRGNRINGEDLGARSDESKTTYGFTLGGPIIKNKLFFFVNYEKEKTPGEVIKYRAREDGEDAKGMVSRTLKSDMEKVYNHLKDKYGYDAGSYTNFPADEENTKLLARIDWNITDRHRLSLRYNNTKNTAWNAPNGNSSDTGYRLNNTYRVGTQSMAFANSMYSMDNKVQSWAADLNSRFTDKIS
;
A
#
# COMPACT_ATOMS: atom_id res chain seq x y z
N ILE A 1 39.45 -32.22 -9.73
CA ILE A 1 39.96 -33.57 -9.56
C ILE A 1 40.62 -33.59 -8.19
N GLY A 2 40.17 -34.51 -7.30
CA GLY A 2 40.72 -34.65 -5.96
C GLY A 2 39.90 -34.10 -4.80
N TYR A 3 38.79 -33.42 -5.06
CA TYR A 3 37.88 -32.91 -4.01
C TYR A 3 36.48 -33.45 -4.18
N GLN A 4 35.76 -33.58 -3.05
CA GLN A 4 34.34 -33.96 -3.05
C GLN A 4 33.48 -32.82 -3.59
N THR A 5 32.43 -33.17 -4.34
CA THR A 5 31.42 -32.17 -4.78
C THR A 5 30.58 -31.74 -3.59
N VAL A 6 30.57 -30.43 -3.31
CA VAL A 6 29.72 -29.84 -2.29
C VAL A 6 28.66 -28.98 -2.98
N ILE A 7 27.38 -29.23 -2.72
CA ILE A 7 26.26 -28.47 -3.26
C ILE A 7 25.59 -27.71 -2.12
N TYR A 8 25.58 -26.39 -2.21
CA TYR A 8 24.83 -25.51 -1.32
C TYR A 8 23.49 -25.24 -1.94
N LYS A 9 22.39 -25.64 -1.28
CA LYS A 9 21.02 -25.44 -1.71
C LYS A 9 20.34 -24.38 -0.85
N ASP A 10 19.25 -23.81 -1.38
CA ASP A 10 18.35 -22.87 -0.68
C ASP A 10 19.03 -21.55 -0.25
N ILE A 11 20.04 -21.11 -1.00
CA ILE A 11 20.63 -19.79 -0.81
C ILE A 11 19.64 -18.74 -1.31
N THR A 12 19.17 -17.89 -0.39
CA THR A 12 18.29 -16.76 -0.71
C THR A 12 19.02 -15.46 -0.36
N LEU A 13 19.20 -14.59 -1.35
CA LEU A 13 19.76 -13.26 -1.17
C LEU A 13 18.65 -12.23 -0.93
N GLN A 14 18.85 -11.32 0.01
CA GLN A 14 17.97 -10.20 0.28
C GLN A 14 18.61 -8.87 -0.13
N LEU A 15 17.81 -7.85 -0.37
CA LEU A 15 18.30 -6.53 -0.75
C LEU A 15 19.21 -5.93 0.33
N GLY A 16 20.41 -5.49 -0.08
CA GLY A 16 21.38 -4.87 0.84
C GLY A 16 21.98 -5.84 1.86
N GLU A 17 21.83 -7.15 1.68
CA GLU A 17 22.45 -8.18 2.52
C GLU A 17 23.71 -8.74 1.85
N VAL A 18 24.79 -8.81 2.61
CA VAL A 18 26.02 -9.49 2.20
C VAL A 18 25.93 -10.92 2.71
N TYR A 19 26.02 -11.88 1.82
CA TYR A 19 26.04 -13.30 2.14
C TYR A 19 27.44 -13.84 1.97
N ASN A 20 28.12 -14.14 3.08
CA ASN A 20 29.44 -14.78 3.05
C ASN A 20 29.31 -16.28 3.03
N LEU A 21 29.70 -16.87 1.94
CA LEU A 21 29.75 -18.32 1.77
C LEU A 21 31.22 -18.80 1.90
N ASN A 22 31.57 -19.29 3.10
CA ASN A 22 32.85 -19.97 3.30
C ASN A 22 32.70 -21.44 2.92
N VAL A 23 33.50 -21.89 1.95
CA VAL A 23 33.46 -23.25 1.44
C VAL A 23 34.72 -23.97 1.87
N GLU A 24 34.53 -25.02 2.68
CA GLU A 24 35.60 -25.96 2.99
C GLU A 24 35.48 -27.18 2.07
N MET A 25 36.51 -27.46 1.30
CA MET A 25 36.57 -28.60 0.38
C MET A 25 37.37 -29.72 1.01
N SER A 26 36.78 -30.91 1.08
CA SER A 26 37.45 -32.11 1.55
C SER A 26 38.07 -32.88 0.37
N GLU A 27 39.27 -33.40 0.55
CA GLU A 27 39.90 -34.26 -0.44
C GLU A 27 39.10 -35.57 -0.60
N SER A 28 38.88 -35.97 -1.85
CA SER A 28 38.19 -37.21 -2.14
C SER A 28 39.22 -38.33 -2.28
N SER A 29 39.28 -39.17 -1.28
CA SER A 29 40.07 -40.44 -1.38
C SER A 29 39.24 -41.58 -1.95
N GLU A 30 37.90 -41.46 -2.03
CA GLU A 30 37.00 -42.44 -2.65
C GLU A 30 35.78 -41.79 -3.27
N LEU A 31 35.32 -42.37 -4.38
CA LEU A 31 34.13 -41.97 -5.16
C LEU A 31 32.84 -42.33 -4.42
N LEU A 32 32.42 -41.58 -3.41
CA LEU A 32 31.05 -41.77 -2.86
C LEU A 32 30.59 -40.57 -2.05
N ASN A 33 29.41 -40.10 -2.47
CA ASN A 33 28.47 -39.20 -1.82
C ASN A 33 28.69 -37.68 -2.01
N GLU A 34 27.75 -37.12 -2.75
CA GLU A 34 27.49 -35.70 -2.83
C GLU A 34 27.12 -35.16 -1.44
N VAL A 35 27.84 -34.16 -0.94
CA VAL A 35 27.48 -33.48 0.31
C VAL A 35 26.53 -32.33 -0.01
N ILE A 36 25.29 -32.49 0.41
CA ILE A 36 24.27 -31.43 0.29
C ILE A 36 24.26 -30.61 1.59
N VAL A 37 24.61 -29.34 1.50
CA VAL A 37 24.53 -28.40 2.61
C VAL A 37 23.33 -27.46 2.37
N THR A 38 22.35 -27.49 3.25
CA THR A 38 21.25 -26.55 3.23
C THR A 38 21.66 -25.29 3.97
N ALA A 39 21.59 -24.13 3.31
CA ALA A 39 21.96 -22.87 3.93
C ALA A 39 20.96 -22.50 5.05
N ALA A 40 21.42 -22.47 6.30
CA ALA A 40 20.64 -21.95 7.40
C ALA A 40 20.61 -20.41 7.36
N LYS A 41 19.45 -19.84 7.25
CA LYS A 41 19.28 -18.38 7.22
C LYS A 41 19.42 -17.82 8.64
N THR A 42 20.55 -17.17 8.94
CA THR A 42 20.72 -16.40 10.18
C THR A 42 20.22 -14.98 9.97
N LYS A 43 19.34 -14.51 10.85
CA LYS A 43 18.83 -13.13 10.81
C LYS A 43 19.86 -12.06 11.21
N PHE A 44 20.95 -12.48 11.82
CA PHE A 44 21.98 -11.58 12.34
C PHE A 44 23.31 -11.92 11.68
N THR A 45 23.81 -11.02 10.85
CA THR A 45 25.17 -11.06 10.32
C THR A 45 25.93 -9.83 10.81
N ALA A 46 27.19 -10.00 11.20
CA ALA A 46 28.06 -8.92 11.70
C ALA A 46 28.32 -7.82 10.64
N GLU A 47 28.01 -8.10 9.38
CA GLU A 47 28.28 -7.23 8.23
C GLU A 47 27.08 -6.36 7.84
N LYS A 48 25.95 -6.52 8.53
CA LYS A 48 24.75 -5.73 8.28
C LYS A 48 24.96 -4.31 8.82
N THR A 49 25.20 -3.36 7.94
CA THR A 49 25.39 -1.95 8.29
C THR A 49 24.06 -1.21 8.27
N GLY A 50 23.75 -0.49 9.36
CA GLY A 50 22.51 0.27 9.51
C GLY A 50 21.31 -0.54 10.00
N ALA A 51 20.24 0.16 10.39
CA ALA A 51 19.00 -0.43 10.87
C ALA A 51 18.07 -0.71 9.67
N THR A 52 18.21 -1.90 9.08
CA THR A 52 17.35 -2.36 7.98
C THR A 52 16.49 -3.55 8.40
N THR A 53 15.24 -3.55 7.99
CA THR A 53 14.32 -4.67 8.18
C THR A 53 13.83 -5.12 6.81
N ASN A 54 14.19 -6.34 6.41
CA ASN A 54 13.78 -6.93 5.15
C ASN A 54 12.64 -7.93 5.40
N ILE A 55 11.58 -7.84 4.60
CA ILE A 55 10.37 -8.63 4.74
C ILE A 55 10.06 -9.24 3.38
N SER A 56 10.19 -10.56 3.27
CA SER A 56 9.93 -11.29 2.04
C SER A 56 8.45 -11.50 1.77
N SER A 57 8.07 -11.81 0.53
CA SER A 57 6.69 -12.15 0.14
C SER A 57 6.12 -13.31 0.95
N ALA A 58 6.94 -14.31 1.29
CA ALA A 58 6.52 -15.42 2.14
C ALA A 58 6.14 -14.97 3.56
N GLN A 59 6.90 -14.04 4.15
CA GLN A 59 6.56 -13.46 5.45
C GLN A 59 5.30 -12.58 5.36
N MET A 60 5.17 -11.77 4.30
CA MET A 60 3.98 -10.93 4.08
C MET A 60 2.69 -11.73 3.97
N THR A 61 2.73 -12.90 3.31
CA THR A 61 1.56 -13.79 3.18
C THR A 61 1.14 -14.45 4.50
N GLN A 62 2.06 -14.62 5.43
CA GLN A 62 1.79 -15.22 6.75
C GLN A 62 1.30 -14.19 7.77
N LEU A 63 1.44 -12.90 7.49
CA LEU A 63 1.02 -11.85 8.41
C LEU A 63 -0.50 -11.66 8.39
N PRO A 64 -1.15 -11.68 9.56
CA PRO A 64 -2.56 -11.34 9.65
C PRO A 64 -2.74 -9.83 9.51
N THR A 65 -2.90 -9.34 8.30
CA THR A 65 -3.15 -7.94 8.02
C THR A 65 -4.62 -7.67 7.76
N VAL A 66 -5.17 -6.60 8.32
CA VAL A 66 -6.57 -6.22 8.11
C VAL A 66 -6.72 -5.43 6.80
N ASN A 67 -5.79 -4.55 6.51
CA ASN A 67 -5.88 -3.63 5.36
C ASN A 67 -5.04 -4.05 4.18
N ARG A 68 -4.15 -5.03 4.33
CA ARG A 68 -3.19 -5.45 3.30
C ARG A 68 -2.43 -4.24 2.74
N SER A 69 -1.93 -3.40 3.64
CA SER A 69 -1.28 -2.14 3.29
C SER A 69 0.23 -2.18 3.58
N ILE A 70 0.97 -1.30 2.92
CA ILE A 70 2.40 -1.12 3.20
C ILE A 70 2.66 -0.72 4.65
N SER A 71 1.75 0.05 5.25
CA SER A 71 1.87 0.42 6.67
C SER A 71 1.74 -0.77 7.62
N ASP A 72 0.96 -1.80 7.26
CA ASP A 72 0.87 -3.03 8.04
C ASP A 72 2.20 -3.82 7.99
N ILE A 73 2.88 -3.78 6.85
CA ILE A 73 4.21 -4.40 6.68
C ILE A 73 5.28 -3.60 7.41
N ALA A 74 5.24 -2.27 7.30
CA ALA A 74 6.21 -1.39 7.95
C ALA A 74 6.25 -1.57 9.48
N ARG A 75 5.12 -1.93 10.10
CA ARG A 75 5.02 -2.22 11.56
C ARG A 75 5.89 -3.37 12.04
N LEU A 76 6.40 -4.21 11.16
CA LEU A 76 7.38 -5.25 11.52
C LEU A 76 8.74 -4.68 11.86
N SER A 77 9.03 -3.47 11.44
CA SER A 77 10.22 -2.74 11.90
C SER A 77 9.98 -2.21 13.32
N PRO A 78 10.88 -2.48 14.28
CA PRO A 78 10.73 -1.99 15.65
C PRO A 78 10.80 -0.45 15.76
N TYR A 79 11.24 0.22 14.71
CA TYR A 79 11.35 1.68 14.65
C TYR A 79 10.14 2.35 14.00
N ALA A 80 9.15 1.58 13.54
CA ALA A 80 8.00 2.09 12.81
C ALA A 80 6.76 2.27 13.69
N ASN A 81 6.08 3.40 13.49
CA ASN A 81 4.71 3.63 13.94
C ASN A 81 3.88 4.12 12.75
N GLY A 82 3.23 3.19 12.02
CA GLY A 82 2.61 3.47 10.74
C GLY A 82 3.67 3.88 9.69
N MET A 83 3.55 5.08 9.15
CA MET A 83 4.52 5.67 8.21
C MET A 83 5.58 6.54 8.91
N SER A 84 5.55 6.67 10.23
CA SER A 84 6.56 7.40 11.00
C SER A 84 7.67 6.46 11.46
N PHE A 85 8.92 6.89 11.31
CA PHE A 85 10.09 6.11 11.71
C PHE A 85 10.97 6.87 12.67
N ALA A 86 11.46 6.19 13.69
CA ALA A 86 12.37 6.74 14.71
C ALA A 86 11.89 8.07 15.33
N GLY A 87 10.57 8.22 15.53
CA GLY A 87 9.96 9.44 16.07
C GLY A 87 9.79 10.59 15.06
N GLY A 88 10.15 10.37 13.79
CA GLY A 88 9.97 11.36 12.72
C GLY A 88 8.50 11.49 12.25
N ASP A 89 8.23 12.51 11.45
CA ASP A 89 6.93 12.71 10.80
C ASP A 89 6.79 11.77 9.61
N GLY A 90 5.66 11.05 9.51
CA GLY A 90 5.36 10.15 8.39
C GLY A 90 5.37 10.82 7.00
N ARG A 91 5.20 12.15 6.93
CA ARG A 91 5.34 12.94 5.69
C ARG A 91 6.79 13.01 5.19
N SER A 92 7.75 12.79 6.08
CA SER A 92 9.18 12.79 5.76
C SER A 92 9.73 11.40 5.41
N THR A 93 8.86 10.38 5.38
CA THR A 93 9.24 9.02 4.98
C THR A 93 9.24 8.91 3.47
N ASN A 94 10.32 8.37 2.91
CA ASN A 94 10.37 8.07 1.48
C ASN A 94 9.78 6.68 1.20
N PHE A 95 8.86 6.62 0.25
CA PHE A 95 8.35 5.36 -0.27
C PHE A 95 8.73 5.20 -1.74
N THR A 96 9.41 4.13 -2.06
CA THR A 96 9.81 3.81 -3.43
C THR A 96 9.30 2.44 -3.86
N ILE A 97 8.99 2.32 -5.15
CA ILE A 97 8.69 1.05 -5.80
C ILE A 97 9.76 0.85 -6.88
N ASP A 98 10.59 -0.18 -6.71
CA ASP A 98 11.76 -0.45 -7.57
C ASP A 98 12.62 0.81 -7.82
N GLY A 99 12.82 1.63 -6.80
CA GLY A 99 13.59 2.87 -6.87
C GLY A 99 12.83 4.11 -7.37
N ALA A 100 11.65 3.95 -7.97
CA ALA A 100 10.82 5.09 -8.35
C ALA A 100 10.08 5.65 -7.12
N ASN A 101 10.06 6.97 -6.97
CA ASN A 101 9.40 7.65 -5.87
C ASN A 101 7.88 7.63 -6.02
N PHE A 102 7.18 7.19 -4.96
CA PHE A 102 5.72 7.14 -4.86
C PHE A 102 5.18 7.93 -3.66
N ASN A 103 5.90 8.93 -3.21
CA ASN A 103 5.45 9.80 -2.14
C ASN A 103 4.27 10.68 -2.59
N ASN A 104 3.49 11.11 -1.60
CA ASN A 104 2.55 12.21 -1.81
C ASN A 104 3.32 13.53 -1.72
N ASN A 105 3.68 14.07 -2.87
CA ASN A 105 4.40 15.35 -2.96
C ASN A 105 3.45 16.55 -2.94
N PHE A 106 2.14 16.32 -2.80
CA PHE A 106 1.13 17.37 -2.79
C PHE A 106 0.48 17.46 -1.40
N GLY A 107 0.56 18.62 -0.81
CA GLY A 107 -0.07 18.93 0.46
C GLY A 107 0.71 18.44 1.69
N LEU A 108 -0.01 18.34 2.80
CA LEU A 108 0.54 18.01 4.13
C LEU A 108 0.15 16.60 4.61
N SER A 109 -0.25 15.72 3.71
CA SER A 109 -0.69 14.37 4.04
C SER A 109 0.49 13.39 4.09
N SER A 110 0.52 12.54 5.11
CA SER A 110 1.39 11.38 5.18
C SER A 110 0.84 10.17 4.42
N ASN A 111 -0.37 10.28 3.85
CA ASN A 111 -0.97 9.19 3.10
C ASN A 111 -0.29 9.05 1.74
N LEU A 112 0.11 7.83 1.43
CA LEU A 112 0.60 7.48 0.10
C LEU A 112 -0.52 7.58 -0.94
N PRO A 113 -0.19 7.77 -2.23
CA PRO A 113 -1.16 7.68 -3.32
C PRO A 113 -1.96 6.36 -3.27
N GLY A 114 -3.09 6.31 -3.95
CA GLY A 114 -3.92 5.11 -3.97
C GLY A 114 -4.61 4.83 -2.64
N GLY A 115 -5.07 5.86 -1.93
CA GLY A 115 -5.74 5.70 -0.64
C GLY A 115 -4.81 5.14 0.45
N GLY A 116 -3.50 5.41 0.35
CA GLY A 116 -2.48 4.90 1.27
C GLY A 116 -1.87 3.55 0.87
N ASN A 117 -2.29 2.97 -0.26
CA ASN A 117 -1.80 1.68 -0.74
C ASN A 117 -1.51 1.73 -2.25
N PRO A 118 -0.35 2.28 -2.67
CA PRO A 118 -0.06 2.56 -4.08
C PRO A 118 0.27 1.32 -4.91
N ILE A 119 0.52 0.17 -4.29
CA ILE A 119 0.84 -1.08 -4.98
C ILE A 119 0.12 -2.25 -4.31
N SER A 120 -0.26 -3.27 -5.09
CA SER A 120 -0.79 -4.52 -4.55
C SER A 120 0.29 -5.29 -3.79
N MET A 121 -0.05 -5.83 -2.62
CA MET A 121 0.86 -6.71 -1.87
C MET A 121 1.24 -7.97 -2.64
N ASP A 122 0.34 -8.46 -3.51
CA ASP A 122 0.60 -9.65 -4.34
C ASP A 122 1.62 -9.39 -5.46
N ALA A 123 1.87 -8.12 -5.78
CA ALA A 123 2.91 -7.71 -6.73
C ALA A 123 4.30 -7.56 -6.10
N ILE A 124 4.40 -7.58 -4.78
CA ILE A 124 5.65 -7.32 -4.06
C ILE A 124 6.39 -8.64 -3.79
N GLU A 125 7.68 -8.66 -4.09
CA GLU A 125 8.60 -9.74 -3.74
C GLU A 125 9.22 -9.52 -2.37
N GLU A 126 9.65 -8.29 -2.10
CA GLU A 126 10.33 -7.92 -0.86
C GLU A 126 10.03 -6.45 -0.49
N VAL A 127 9.88 -6.19 0.80
CA VAL A 127 9.86 -4.82 1.36
C VAL A 127 11.07 -4.64 2.24
N GLN A 128 11.84 -3.61 1.96
CA GLN A 128 12.94 -3.18 2.81
C GLN A 128 12.53 -1.90 3.54
N VAL A 129 12.60 -1.93 4.85
CA VAL A 129 12.47 -0.74 5.70
C VAL A 129 13.86 -0.33 6.16
N VAL A 130 14.24 0.91 5.89
CA VAL A 130 15.56 1.45 6.15
C VAL A 130 15.46 2.62 7.12
N VAL A 131 16.23 2.57 8.20
CA VAL A 131 16.35 3.67 9.17
C VAL A 131 17.82 4.03 9.30
N ALA A 132 18.15 5.31 9.08
CA ALA A 132 19.52 5.83 9.12
C ALA A 132 20.52 5.01 8.25
N PRO A 133 20.31 4.91 6.93
CA PRO A 133 21.21 4.16 6.06
C PRO A 133 22.55 4.87 5.88
N PHE A 134 23.59 4.07 5.67
CA PHE A 134 24.91 4.58 5.26
C PHE A 134 25.09 4.64 3.73
N ASP A 135 24.14 4.10 2.96
CA ASP A 135 24.18 4.12 1.50
C ASP A 135 23.72 5.47 0.95
N VAL A 136 24.58 6.18 0.25
CA VAL A 136 24.32 7.51 -0.34
C VAL A 136 23.21 7.51 -1.39
N ARG A 137 22.82 6.36 -1.92
CA ARG A 137 21.70 6.20 -2.86
C ARG A 137 20.35 6.25 -2.15
N GLN A 138 20.32 6.01 -0.84
CA GLN A 138 19.14 6.12 0.01
C GLN A 138 18.93 7.58 0.41
N THR A 139 18.04 8.27 -0.30
CA THR A 139 17.82 9.71 -0.16
C THR A 139 16.35 10.07 0.02
N ASN A 140 16.07 11.36 0.15
CA ASN A 140 14.72 11.94 0.14
C ASN A 140 13.85 11.56 1.36
N PHE A 141 14.46 11.38 2.54
CA PHE A 141 13.73 11.16 3.80
C PHE A 141 14.47 11.69 5.01
N ILE A 142 13.68 11.89 6.08
CA ILE A 142 14.18 12.15 7.44
C ILE A 142 13.58 11.06 8.33
N GLY A 143 14.42 10.22 8.93
CA GLY A 143 14.01 9.13 9.78
C GLY A 143 14.01 7.78 9.11
N GLY A 144 13.21 7.55 8.08
CA GLY A 144 13.18 6.25 7.41
C GLY A 144 12.68 6.24 5.97
N GLY A 145 13.03 5.17 5.27
CA GLY A 145 12.57 4.88 3.91
C GLY A 145 11.98 3.47 3.81
N ILE A 146 11.03 3.30 2.92
CA ILE A 146 10.45 2.02 2.57
C ILE A 146 10.71 1.77 1.08
N ASN A 147 11.38 0.68 0.76
CA ASN A 147 11.62 0.26 -0.61
C ASN A 147 10.82 -1.02 -0.88
N ALA A 148 9.83 -0.96 -1.76
CA ALA A 148 9.11 -2.12 -2.25
C ALA A 148 9.75 -2.61 -3.56
N ILE A 149 10.06 -3.91 -3.63
CA ILE A 149 10.60 -4.54 -4.82
C ILE A 149 9.53 -5.42 -5.42
N THR A 150 9.27 -5.22 -6.70
CA THR A 150 8.23 -5.96 -7.40
C THR A 150 8.69 -7.34 -7.84
N LYS A 151 7.76 -8.28 -7.92
CA LYS A 151 7.98 -9.60 -8.50
C LYS A 151 8.38 -9.48 -9.96
N SER A 152 9.15 -10.45 -10.42
CA SER A 152 9.55 -10.60 -11.83
C SER A 152 9.08 -11.93 -12.41
N GLY A 153 9.06 -12.04 -13.73
CA GLY A 153 8.84 -13.30 -14.40
C GLY A 153 10.01 -14.28 -14.21
N THR A 154 9.71 -15.56 -14.28
CA THR A 154 10.68 -16.64 -14.19
C THR A 154 10.56 -17.58 -15.39
N ASN A 155 11.39 -18.66 -15.47
CA ASN A 155 11.29 -19.65 -16.54
C ASN A 155 10.02 -20.52 -16.47
N THR A 156 9.23 -20.40 -15.42
CA THR A 156 7.95 -21.06 -15.23
C THR A 156 6.82 -20.03 -15.17
N PHE A 157 5.71 -20.30 -15.84
CA PHE A 157 4.51 -19.48 -15.67
C PHE A 157 3.97 -19.66 -14.27
N ARG A 158 3.72 -18.54 -13.62
CA ARG A 158 3.07 -18.47 -12.32
C ARG A 158 2.01 -17.38 -12.35
N GLY A 159 0.87 -17.66 -11.77
CA GLY A 159 -0.23 -16.71 -11.70
C GLY A 159 -1.07 -16.96 -10.46
N THR A 160 -1.69 -15.91 -9.98
CA THR A 160 -2.66 -15.95 -8.87
C THR A 160 -3.88 -15.13 -9.26
N ALA A 161 -5.04 -15.57 -8.86
CA ALA A 161 -6.26 -14.77 -8.89
C ALA A 161 -6.85 -14.80 -7.48
N TYR A 162 -7.30 -13.65 -7.00
CA TYR A 162 -7.76 -13.53 -5.63
C TYR A 162 -8.91 -12.54 -5.51
N THR A 163 -9.74 -12.76 -4.50
CA THR A 163 -10.75 -11.82 -4.03
C THR A 163 -10.75 -11.79 -2.52
N TYR A 164 -10.88 -10.61 -1.94
CA TYR A 164 -11.03 -10.39 -0.51
C TYR A 164 -12.28 -9.57 -0.29
N TYR A 165 -13.08 -10.00 0.66
CA TYR A 165 -14.27 -9.27 1.09
C TYR A 165 -14.24 -9.13 2.61
N ARG A 166 -14.58 -7.96 3.11
CA ARG A 166 -14.82 -7.71 4.52
C ARG A 166 -16.01 -6.78 4.70
N ASN A 167 -16.70 -6.93 5.81
CA ASN A 167 -17.75 -6.02 6.23
C ASN A 167 -17.68 -5.79 7.75
N GLN A 168 -18.57 -4.93 8.27
CA GLN A 168 -18.63 -4.61 9.69
C GLN A 168 -18.90 -5.84 10.56
N ASP A 169 -19.63 -6.85 10.09
CA ASP A 169 -20.00 -8.04 10.86
C ASP A 169 -18.81 -8.98 11.11
N MET A 170 -17.76 -8.89 10.28
CA MET A 170 -16.51 -9.63 10.45
C MET A 170 -15.61 -9.06 11.54
N ARG A 171 -15.98 -7.95 12.16
CA ARG A 171 -15.25 -7.35 13.27
C ARG A 171 -15.94 -7.63 14.59
N GLY A 172 -15.15 -7.93 15.62
CA GLY A 172 -15.69 -8.02 16.98
C GLY A 172 -16.24 -6.68 17.47
N ASN A 173 -17.31 -6.70 18.23
CA ASN A 173 -17.96 -5.50 18.80
C ASN A 173 -17.57 -5.24 20.25
N ARG A 174 -16.68 -6.05 20.83
CA ARG A 174 -16.29 -5.95 22.25
C ARG A 174 -14.79 -5.76 22.40
N ILE A 175 -14.41 -4.85 23.29
CA ILE A 175 -13.03 -4.65 23.74
C ILE A 175 -13.03 -4.75 25.25
N ASN A 176 -12.21 -5.63 25.82
CA ASN A 176 -12.13 -5.88 27.27
C ASN A 176 -13.48 -6.17 27.95
N GLY A 177 -14.40 -6.79 27.23
CA GLY A 177 -15.74 -7.11 27.74
C GLY A 177 -16.78 -6.00 27.55
N GLU A 178 -16.38 -4.79 27.18
CA GLU A 178 -17.29 -3.68 26.89
C GLU A 178 -17.79 -3.75 25.46
N ASP A 179 -19.10 -3.52 25.28
CA ASP A 179 -19.74 -3.45 23.96
C ASP A 179 -19.56 -2.05 23.37
N LEU A 180 -19.04 -1.97 22.17
CA LEU A 180 -18.80 -0.72 21.45
C LEU A 180 -20.05 -0.14 20.77
N GLY A 181 -21.20 -0.81 20.89
CA GLY A 181 -22.44 -0.41 20.26
C GLY A 181 -22.55 -0.78 18.78
N ALA A 182 -23.63 -0.36 18.15
CA ALA A 182 -23.89 -0.59 16.73
C ALA A 182 -22.86 0.12 15.85
N ARG A 183 -22.35 -0.61 14.86
CA ARG A 183 -21.39 -0.07 13.87
C ARG A 183 -22.13 0.40 12.62
N SER A 184 -21.60 1.42 11.98
CA SER A 184 -22.04 1.81 10.64
C SER A 184 -21.74 0.70 9.64
N ASP A 185 -22.59 0.53 8.66
CA ASP A 185 -22.38 -0.39 7.55
C ASP A 185 -21.07 -0.01 6.82
N GLU A 186 -20.20 -1.00 6.70
CA GLU A 186 -18.90 -0.85 6.06
C GLU A 186 -18.60 -2.13 5.30
N SER A 187 -18.24 -2.00 4.05
CA SER A 187 -17.74 -3.14 3.28
C SER A 187 -16.54 -2.72 2.43
N LYS A 188 -15.69 -3.68 2.15
CA LYS A 188 -14.58 -3.50 1.21
C LYS A 188 -14.42 -4.77 0.39
N THR A 189 -14.40 -4.62 -0.92
CA THR A 189 -14.10 -5.71 -1.85
C THR A 189 -12.81 -5.40 -2.58
N THR A 190 -11.89 -6.36 -2.59
CA THR A 190 -10.64 -6.29 -3.35
C THR A 190 -10.59 -7.51 -4.25
N TYR A 191 -10.30 -7.32 -5.53
CA TYR A 191 -10.04 -8.42 -6.46
C TYR A 191 -8.88 -8.09 -7.37
N GLY A 192 -8.15 -9.11 -7.74
CA GLY A 192 -6.98 -8.93 -8.57
C GLY A 192 -6.40 -10.24 -9.09
N PHE A 193 -5.37 -10.08 -9.91
CA PHE A 193 -4.58 -11.20 -10.40
C PHE A 193 -3.12 -10.82 -10.58
N THR A 194 -2.27 -11.82 -10.57
CA THR A 194 -0.89 -11.72 -11.02
C THR A 194 -0.63 -12.77 -12.09
N LEU A 195 0.23 -12.45 -13.05
CA LEU A 195 0.69 -13.39 -14.06
C LEU A 195 2.14 -13.06 -14.42
N GLY A 196 3.01 -14.04 -14.36
CA GLY A 196 4.41 -13.89 -14.75
C GLY A 196 4.95 -15.15 -15.39
N GLY A 197 5.94 -15.00 -16.26
CA GLY A 197 6.55 -16.11 -16.94
C GLY A 197 7.55 -15.70 -18.01
N PRO A 198 8.09 -16.68 -18.77
CA PRO A 198 9.02 -16.41 -19.84
C PRO A 198 8.25 -16.08 -21.14
N ILE A 199 8.63 -14.97 -21.81
CA ILE A 199 8.35 -14.77 -23.23
C ILE A 199 9.36 -15.62 -24.03
N ILE A 200 10.65 -15.55 -23.62
CA ILE A 200 11.73 -16.38 -24.13
C ILE A 200 12.44 -16.96 -22.93
N LYS A 201 12.49 -18.28 -22.80
CA LYS A 201 13.17 -18.97 -21.68
C LYS A 201 14.62 -18.48 -21.52
N ASN A 202 15.03 -18.27 -20.30
CA ASN A 202 16.33 -17.75 -19.86
C ASN A 202 16.67 -16.32 -20.35
N LYS A 203 15.81 -15.69 -21.16
CA LYS A 203 16.17 -14.46 -21.86
C LYS A 203 15.21 -13.30 -21.65
N LEU A 204 13.92 -13.53 -21.82
CA LEU A 204 12.92 -12.46 -21.75
C LEU A 204 11.74 -12.90 -20.91
N PHE A 205 11.44 -12.12 -19.89
CA PHE A 205 10.42 -12.41 -18.91
C PHE A 205 9.44 -11.27 -18.79
N PHE A 206 8.23 -11.57 -18.38
CA PHE A 206 7.22 -10.57 -18.05
C PHE A 206 6.59 -10.88 -16.69
N PHE A 207 6.06 -9.83 -16.08
CA PHE A 207 5.19 -9.91 -14.92
C PHE A 207 4.13 -8.81 -14.99
N VAL A 208 2.88 -9.17 -14.73
CA VAL A 208 1.74 -8.24 -14.70
C VAL A 208 0.94 -8.48 -13.42
N ASN A 209 0.51 -7.41 -12.79
CA ASN A 209 -0.46 -7.42 -11.70
C ASN A 209 -1.54 -6.38 -11.97
N TYR A 210 -2.77 -6.76 -11.69
CA TYR A 210 -3.92 -5.86 -11.65
C TYR A 210 -4.68 -6.07 -10.36
N GLU A 211 -5.05 -4.99 -9.68
CA GLU A 211 -5.88 -5.03 -8.48
C GLU A 211 -6.87 -3.87 -8.51
N LYS A 212 -8.11 -4.17 -8.14
CA LYS A 212 -9.14 -3.16 -7.91
C LYS A 212 -9.77 -3.36 -6.55
N GLU A 213 -9.84 -2.25 -5.81
CA GLU A 213 -10.52 -2.16 -4.51
C GLU A 213 -11.76 -1.27 -4.65
N LYS A 214 -12.85 -1.69 -4.04
CA LYS A 214 -14.08 -0.92 -3.92
C LYS A 214 -14.51 -0.88 -2.47
N THR A 215 -14.78 0.32 -1.99
CA THR A 215 -15.34 0.57 -0.66
C THR A 215 -16.60 1.41 -0.86
N PRO A 216 -17.78 0.78 -0.90
CA PRO A 216 -19.03 1.53 -0.91
C PRO A 216 -19.07 2.45 0.30
N GLY A 217 -19.49 3.68 0.08
CA GLY A 217 -19.49 4.69 1.12
C GLY A 217 -20.58 5.71 0.93
N GLU A 218 -20.81 6.44 1.98
CA GLU A 218 -21.70 7.60 2.00
C GLU A 218 -20.95 8.77 2.62
N VAL A 219 -20.97 9.93 1.94
CA VAL A 219 -20.42 11.16 2.53
C VAL A 219 -21.38 11.71 3.57
N ILE A 220 -22.69 11.58 3.33
CA ILE A 220 -23.74 12.03 4.22
C ILE A 220 -24.20 10.86 5.08
N LYS A 221 -23.53 10.64 6.22
CA LYS A 221 -23.88 9.60 7.20
C LYS A 221 -24.94 10.07 8.20
N TYR A 222 -25.11 11.37 8.35
CA TYR A 222 -26.12 11.96 9.22
C TYR A 222 -27.43 12.18 8.46
N ARG A 223 -28.54 12.04 9.15
CA ARG A 223 -29.82 12.47 8.64
C ARG A 223 -30.33 13.73 9.38
N ALA A 224 -31.11 14.54 8.69
CA ALA A 224 -31.85 15.61 9.34
C ALA A 224 -32.91 15.02 10.28
N ARG A 225 -33.15 15.66 11.41
CA ARG A 225 -34.17 15.22 12.39
C ARG A 225 -35.57 15.55 11.93
N GLU A 226 -36.51 14.72 12.33
CA GLU A 226 -37.95 15.07 12.24
C GLU A 226 -38.35 16.02 13.38
N ASP A 227 -39.50 16.69 13.24
CA ASP A 227 -40.01 17.56 14.28
C ASP A 227 -40.29 16.81 15.58
N GLY A 228 -39.79 17.33 16.71
CA GLY A 228 -39.89 16.70 18.02
C GLY A 228 -38.88 15.58 18.30
N GLU A 229 -38.04 15.22 17.37
CA GLU A 229 -36.98 14.23 17.55
C GLU A 229 -35.72 14.83 18.22
N ASP A 230 -35.08 14.10 19.09
CA ASP A 230 -33.80 14.49 19.68
C ASP A 230 -32.63 14.30 18.71
N ALA A 231 -31.72 15.27 18.66
CA ALA A 231 -30.47 15.18 17.90
C ALA A 231 -29.45 14.30 18.66
N LYS A 232 -29.50 12.99 18.44
CA LYS A 232 -28.60 12.00 19.05
C LYS A 232 -28.03 11.04 18.01
N GLY A 233 -26.80 10.54 18.25
CA GLY A 233 -26.16 9.60 17.35
C GLY A 233 -25.90 10.19 15.97
N MET A 234 -26.44 9.56 14.92
CA MET A 234 -26.36 10.03 13.53
C MET A 234 -27.51 10.94 13.11
N VAL A 235 -28.19 11.56 14.06
CA VAL A 235 -29.27 12.53 13.81
C VAL A 235 -28.73 13.94 14.03
N SER A 236 -28.78 14.76 12.98
CA SER A 236 -28.42 16.17 13.05
C SER A 236 -29.51 16.98 13.78
N ARG A 237 -29.15 18.10 14.40
CA ARG A 237 -30.09 19.07 14.92
C ARG A 237 -30.87 19.81 13.81
N THR A 238 -30.39 19.79 12.59
CA THR A 238 -31.04 20.42 11.44
C THR A 238 -32.37 19.72 11.16
N LEU A 239 -33.45 20.48 11.04
CA LEU A 239 -34.77 19.95 10.74
C LEU A 239 -34.86 19.54 9.27
N LYS A 240 -35.52 18.42 9.02
CA LYS A 240 -35.83 17.97 7.66
C LYS A 240 -36.68 19.00 6.91
N SER A 241 -37.67 19.58 7.58
CA SER A 241 -38.49 20.62 7.02
C SER A 241 -37.71 21.87 6.58
N ASP A 242 -36.63 22.21 7.29
CA ASP A 242 -35.75 23.31 6.90
C ASP A 242 -34.90 22.97 5.68
N MET A 243 -34.37 21.73 5.61
CA MET A 243 -33.67 21.26 4.42
C MET A 243 -34.56 21.29 3.17
N GLU A 244 -35.78 20.83 3.30
CA GLU A 244 -36.77 20.85 2.21
C GLU A 244 -37.13 22.28 1.77
N LYS A 245 -37.35 23.20 2.71
CA LYS A 245 -37.58 24.62 2.39
C LYS A 245 -36.41 25.23 1.62
N VAL A 246 -35.19 25.00 2.07
CA VAL A 246 -34.01 25.53 1.39
C VAL A 246 -33.86 24.91 0.01
N TYR A 247 -34.02 23.59 -0.13
CA TYR A 247 -33.95 22.90 -1.41
C TYR A 247 -34.96 23.47 -2.42
N ASN A 248 -36.26 23.58 -2.01
CA ASN A 248 -37.32 24.11 -2.86
C ASN A 248 -37.07 25.57 -3.23
N HIS A 249 -36.63 26.39 -2.27
CA HIS A 249 -36.31 27.79 -2.55
C HIS A 249 -35.19 27.95 -3.59
N LEU A 250 -34.11 27.14 -3.49
CA LEU A 250 -33.02 27.15 -4.45
C LEU A 250 -33.48 26.72 -5.84
N LYS A 251 -34.33 25.70 -5.91
CA LYS A 251 -34.86 25.15 -7.15
C LYS A 251 -35.87 26.13 -7.81
N ASP A 252 -36.82 26.65 -7.05
CA ASP A 252 -37.93 27.49 -7.59
C ASP A 252 -37.45 28.89 -7.97
N LYS A 253 -36.59 29.50 -7.14
CA LYS A 253 -36.13 30.86 -7.35
C LYS A 253 -34.93 30.98 -8.27
N TYR A 254 -34.03 30.03 -8.22
CA TYR A 254 -32.73 30.08 -8.93
C TYR A 254 -32.57 29.00 -9.99
N GLY A 255 -33.52 28.06 -10.11
CA GLY A 255 -33.38 26.90 -10.99
C GLY A 255 -32.21 25.96 -10.60
N TYR A 256 -31.73 26.09 -9.34
CA TYR A 256 -30.56 25.34 -8.88
C TYR A 256 -30.97 24.07 -8.14
N ASP A 257 -30.58 22.91 -8.66
CA ASP A 257 -30.73 21.64 -7.98
C ASP A 257 -29.53 21.44 -7.05
N ALA A 258 -29.74 21.49 -5.75
CA ALA A 258 -28.68 21.31 -4.75
C ALA A 258 -28.30 19.84 -4.51
N GLY A 259 -29.04 18.91 -5.12
CA GLY A 259 -28.84 17.46 -4.92
C GLY A 259 -29.45 16.96 -3.60
N SER A 260 -29.29 15.67 -3.35
CA SER A 260 -29.80 15.04 -2.12
C SER A 260 -29.07 15.57 -0.87
N TYR A 261 -29.79 15.60 0.24
CA TYR A 261 -29.21 15.85 1.57
C TYR A 261 -29.21 14.58 2.45
N THR A 262 -29.56 13.44 1.89
CA THR A 262 -29.52 12.11 2.53
C THR A 262 -28.97 11.07 1.57
N ASN A 263 -28.34 10.03 2.11
CA ASN A 263 -27.93 8.83 1.36
C ASN A 263 -27.19 9.15 0.05
N PHE A 264 -26.28 10.10 0.10
CA PHE A 264 -25.45 10.42 -1.05
C PHE A 264 -24.40 9.33 -1.24
N PRO A 265 -24.51 8.49 -2.31
CA PRO A 265 -23.53 7.45 -2.56
C PRO A 265 -22.18 8.07 -2.94
N ALA A 266 -21.12 7.58 -2.32
CA ALA A 266 -19.76 8.08 -2.48
C ALA A 266 -18.76 6.94 -2.40
N ASP A 267 -18.82 6.04 -3.38
CA ASP A 267 -17.93 4.89 -3.45
C ASP A 267 -16.48 5.34 -3.61
N GLU A 268 -15.61 4.78 -2.77
CA GLU A 268 -14.18 4.90 -2.97
C GLU A 268 -13.69 3.75 -3.84
N GLU A 269 -12.90 4.09 -4.86
CA GLU A 269 -12.30 3.12 -5.75
C GLU A 269 -10.78 3.31 -5.81
N ASN A 270 -10.04 2.21 -5.76
CA ASN A 270 -8.61 2.18 -5.99
C ASN A 270 -8.27 1.12 -7.04
N THR A 271 -7.57 1.53 -8.09
CA THR A 271 -7.14 0.64 -9.17
C THR A 271 -5.64 0.71 -9.32
N LYS A 272 -4.99 -0.44 -9.37
CA LYS A 272 -3.53 -0.59 -9.47
C LYS A 272 -3.19 -1.51 -10.63
N LEU A 273 -2.21 -1.10 -11.43
CA LEU A 273 -1.66 -1.88 -12.52
C LEU A 273 -0.14 -1.79 -12.48
N LEU A 274 0.50 -2.94 -12.46
CA LEU A 274 1.95 -3.08 -12.63
C LEU A 274 2.20 -3.95 -13.85
N ALA A 275 3.09 -3.51 -14.73
CA ALA A 275 3.65 -4.31 -15.82
C ALA A 275 5.17 -4.21 -15.80
N ARG A 276 5.85 -5.34 -15.88
CA ARG A 276 7.31 -5.43 -15.84
C ARG A 276 7.80 -6.38 -16.92
N ILE A 277 8.90 -5.99 -17.55
CA ILE A 277 9.64 -6.80 -18.53
C ILE A 277 11.10 -6.82 -18.09
N ASP A 278 11.66 -8.02 -17.98
CA ASP A 278 13.07 -8.25 -17.68
C ASP A 278 13.73 -8.96 -18.87
N TRP A 279 14.74 -8.36 -19.45
CA TRP A 279 15.42 -8.86 -20.62
C TRP A 279 16.90 -9.05 -20.36
N ASN A 280 17.35 -10.30 -20.37
CA ASN A 280 18.76 -10.68 -20.43
C ASN A 280 19.22 -10.57 -21.88
N ILE A 281 19.69 -9.38 -22.29
CA ILE A 281 20.14 -9.11 -23.68
C ILE A 281 21.33 -10.02 -24.00
N THR A 282 22.28 -10.04 -23.07
CA THR A 282 23.44 -10.96 -23.07
C THR A 282 23.74 -11.37 -21.62
N ASP A 283 24.73 -12.21 -21.40
CA ASP A 283 25.18 -12.59 -20.05
C ASP A 283 25.74 -11.38 -19.27
N ARG A 284 26.08 -10.29 -19.96
CA ARG A 284 26.68 -9.08 -19.41
C ARG A 284 25.74 -7.87 -19.39
N HIS A 285 24.62 -7.93 -20.08
CA HIS A 285 23.68 -6.81 -20.23
C HIS A 285 22.27 -7.24 -19.89
N ARG A 286 21.65 -6.57 -18.92
CA ARG A 286 20.28 -6.82 -18.48
C ARG A 286 19.50 -5.53 -18.47
N LEU A 287 18.31 -5.55 -19.06
CA LEU A 287 17.37 -4.43 -19.11
C LEU A 287 16.11 -4.80 -18.35
N SER A 288 15.68 -3.95 -17.44
CA SER A 288 14.37 -4.04 -16.80
C SER A 288 13.53 -2.82 -17.14
N LEU A 289 12.34 -3.05 -17.64
CA LEU A 289 11.35 -2.00 -17.93
C LEU A 289 10.13 -2.21 -17.02
N ARG A 290 9.65 -1.13 -16.41
CA ARG A 290 8.52 -1.17 -15.47
C ARG A 290 7.54 -0.06 -15.74
N TYR A 291 6.28 -0.37 -15.62
CA TYR A 291 5.17 0.58 -15.66
C TYR A 291 4.26 0.37 -14.48
N ASN A 292 4.02 1.42 -13.70
CA ASN A 292 3.05 1.44 -12.62
C ASN A 292 1.98 2.50 -12.90
N ASN A 293 0.73 2.13 -12.66
CA ASN A 293 -0.40 3.06 -12.70
C ASN A 293 -1.31 2.79 -11.51
N THR A 294 -1.45 3.80 -10.67
CA THR A 294 -2.36 3.77 -9.51
C THR A 294 -3.34 4.91 -9.64
N LYS A 295 -4.62 4.61 -9.57
CA LYS A 295 -5.71 5.59 -9.55
C LYS A 295 -6.60 5.34 -8.34
N ASN A 296 -6.87 6.40 -7.59
CA ASN A 296 -7.78 6.38 -6.46
C ASN A 296 -8.77 7.54 -6.58
N THR A 297 -10.04 7.24 -6.29
CA THR A 297 -11.11 8.23 -6.15
C THR A 297 -11.64 8.14 -4.73
N ALA A 298 -11.67 9.26 -4.03
CA ALA A 298 -12.25 9.38 -2.69
C ALA A 298 -13.15 10.60 -2.63
N TRP A 299 -14.23 10.51 -1.84
CA TRP A 299 -15.19 11.60 -1.66
C TRP A 299 -14.98 12.31 -0.33
N ASN A 300 -15.17 13.61 -0.33
CA ASN A 300 -15.00 14.46 0.83
C ASN A 300 -16.21 15.38 1.01
N ALA A 301 -16.63 15.52 2.26
CA ALA A 301 -17.51 16.58 2.65
C ALA A 301 -16.74 17.89 2.78
N PRO A 302 -17.30 19.03 2.40
CA PRO A 302 -16.63 20.31 2.59
C PRO A 302 -16.50 20.61 4.09
N ASN A 303 -15.39 21.23 4.46
CA ASN A 303 -15.18 21.72 5.82
C ASN A 303 -16.15 22.85 6.13
N GLY A 304 -16.71 22.85 7.34
CA GLY A 304 -17.58 23.90 7.84
C GLY A 304 -17.14 24.39 9.22
N ASN A 305 -17.41 25.65 9.50
CA ASN A 305 -17.13 26.28 10.78
C ASN A 305 -18.43 26.61 11.55
N SER A 306 -19.52 25.93 11.21
CA SER A 306 -20.82 26.19 11.85
C SER A 306 -20.87 25.52 13.22
N SER A 307 -20.92 26.30 14.28
CA SER A 307 -21.21 25.83 15.63
C SER A 307 -22.19 26.81 16.29
N ASP A 308 -22.95 26.33 17.25
CA ASP A 308 -23.91 27.17 18.02
C ASP A 308 -23.22 28.25 18.83
N THR A 309 -21.96 28.00 19.21
CA THR A 309 -21.18 28.90 20.05
C THR A 309 -20.38 29.91 19.24
N GLY A 310 -20.39 29.83 17.90
CA GLY A 310 -19.59 30.69 17.02
C GLY A 310 -18.09 30.37 17.04
N TYR A 311 -17.64 29.38 17.83
CA TYR A 311 -16.25 28.97 17.85
C TYR A 311 -15.93 28.10 16.63
N ARG A 312 -14.71 28.28 16.10
CA ARG A 312 -14.14 27.41 15.06
C ARG A 312 -13.90 26.03 15.66
N LEU A 313 -14.63 25.04 15.20
CA LEU A 313 -14.33 23.65 15.52
C LEU A 313 -13.28 23.15 14.52
N ASN A 314 -12.12 22.73 15.02
CA ASN A 314 -11.11 22.07 14.19
C ASN A 314 -11.69 20.76 13.63
N ASN A 315 -11.56 20.56 12.32
CA ASN A 315 -12.04 19.38 11.60
C ASN A 315 -13.57 19.18 11.60
N THR A 316 -14.35 20.25 11.62
CA THR A 316 -15.79 20.14 11.52
C THR A 316 -16.20 20.09 10.05
N TYR A 317 -16.73 18.96 9.65
CA TYR A 317 -17.37 18.80 8.35
C TYR A 317 -18.72 19.50 8.36
N ARG A 318 -19.20 19.97 7.19
CA ARG A 318 -20.54 20.57 7.04
C ARG A 318 -21.69 19.58 7.22
N VAL A 319 -21.37 18.33 7.48
CA VAL A 319 -22.32 17.28 7.79
C VAL A 319 -21.97 16.68 9.13
N GLY A 320 -22.89 16.71 10.07
CA GLY A 320 -22.66 16.23 11.42
C GLY A 320 -23.86 16.50 12.33
N THR A 321 -23.65 16.39 13.64
CA THR A 321 -24.70 16.68 14.63
C THR A 321 -25.17 18.11 14.58
N GLN A 322 -24.35 19.06 14.15
CA GLN A 322 -24.65 20.51 14.16
C GLN A 322 -25.21 21.04 12.85
N SER A 323 -24.96 20.38 11.73
CA SER A 323 -25.33 20.91 10.42
C SER A 323 -25.45 19.79 9.38
N MET A 324 -26.19 20.08 8.33
CA MET A 324 -26.34 19.26 7.14
C MET A 324 -25.88 20.03 5.91
N ALA A 325 -25.59 19.30 4.82
CA ALA A 325 -25.22 19.86 3.53
C ALA A 325 -25.89 19.08 2.39
N PHE A 326 -25.99 19.72 1.24
CA PHE A 326 -26.51 19.09 0.02
C PHE A 326 -25.40 18.42 -0.75
N ALA A 327 -25.72 17.38 -1.53
CA ALA A 327 -24.78 16.58 -2.30
C ALA A 327 -23.87 17.40 -3.22
N ASN A 328 -24.40 18.47 -3.86
CA ASN A 328 -23.63 19.31 -4.76
C ASN A 328 -22.55 20.17 -4.06
N SER A 329 -22.50 20.17 -2.73
CA SER A 329 -21.40 20.77 -1.96
C SER A 329 -20.27 19.78 -1.66
N MET A 330 -20.46 18.49 -1.96
CA MET A 330 -19.44 17.47 -1.82
C MET A 330 -18.48 17.50 -3.01
N TYR A 331 -17.27 17.02 -2.82
CA TYR A 331 -16.28 16.93 -3.90
C TYR A 331 -15.55 15.60 -3.87
N SER A 332 -15.20 15.11 -5.04
CA SER A 332 -14.28 13.98 -5.17
C SER A 332 -12.84 14.44 -5.31
N MET A 333 -11.93 13.61 -4.84
CA MET A 333 -10.51 13.78 -5.04
C MET A 333 -10.01 12.57 -5.83
N ASP A 334 -9.58 12.84 -7.06
CA ASP A 334 -8.99 11.84 -7.94
C ASP A 334 -7.46 11.96 -7.90
N ASN A 335 -6.81 10.93 -7.37
CA ASN A 335 -5.36 10.83 -7.38
C ASN A 335 -4.94 9.81 -8.43
N LYS A 336 -4.02 10.20 -9.30
CA LYS A 336 -3.44 9.32 -10.31
C LYS A 336 -1.92 9.45 -10.31
N VAL A 337 -1.24 8.33 -10.19
CA VAL A 337 0.21 8.23 -10.33
C VAL A 337 0.52 7.27 -11.47
N GLN A 338 1.35 7.73 -12.40
CA GLN A 338 1.92 6.90 -13.46
C GLN A 338 3.43 7.00 -13.39
N SER A 339 4.10 5.87 -13.37
CA SER A 339 5.55 5.78 -13.31
C SER A 339 6.07 4.84 -14.39
N TRP A 340 7.12 5.28 -15.06
CA TRP A 340 7.91 4.48 -15.99
C TRP A 340 9.34 4.42 -15.46
N ALA A 341 9.91 3.24 -15.41
CA ALA A 341 11.28 3.05 -15.01
C ALA A 341 11.98 2.10 -15.98
N ALA A 342 13.23 2.43 -16.30
CA ALA A 342 14.09 1.60 -17.12
C ALA A 342 15.47 1.52 -16.46
N ASP A 343 15.92 0.31 -16.18
CA ASP A 343 17.23 0.03 -15.59
C ASP A 343 18.04 -0.84 -16.53
N LEU A 344 19.20 -0.34 -16.96
CA LEU A 344 20.15 -1.09 -17.74
C LEU A 344 21.39 -1.40 -16.88
N ASN A 345 21.56 -2.66 -16.55
CA ASN A 345 22.76 -3.17 -15.87
C ASN A 345 23.71 -3.75 -16.90
N SER A 346 24.92 -3.19 -17.01
CA SER A 346 25.90 -3.55 -18.04
C SER A 346 27.26 -3.78 -17.42
N ARG A 347 27.82 -4.94 -17.67
CA ARG A 347 29.20 -5.28 -17.31
C ARG A 347 30.04 -5.26 -18.58
N PHE A 348 30.76 -4.17 -18.82
CA PHE A 348 31.57 -3.97 -20.03
C PHE A 348 32.84 -4.82 -20.01
N THR A 349 33.47 -4.90 -18.85
CA THR A 349 34.65 -5.74 -18.60
C THR A 349 34.53 -6.36 -17.22
N ASP A 350 35.48 -7.25 -16.85
CA ASP A 350 35.49 -7.84 -15.48
C ASP A 350 35.81 -6.79 -14.39
N LYS A 351 36.23 -5.58 -14.79
CA LYS A 351 36.57 -4.47 -13.87
C LYS A 351 35.67 -3.26 -13.99
N ILE A 352 34.78 -3.20 -14.99
CA ILE A 352 33.91 -2.03 -15.26
C ILE A 352 32.47 -2.54 -15.42
N SER A 353 31.59 -2.10 -14.52
CA SER A 353 30.15 -2.30 -14.57
C SER A 353 29.40 -0.99 -14.56
#